data_311b4762f3b737061dbf5a2402f53042
#
_entry.id   311b4762f3b737061dbf5a2402f53042
#
_cell.length_a   1.000
_cell.length_b   1.000
_cell.length_c   1.000
_cell.angle_alpha   90.00
_cell.angle_beta   90.00
_cell.angle_gamma   90.00
#
_symmetry.space_group_name_H-M   'P 1'
#
loop_
_entity.id
_entity.type
_entity.pdbx_description
1 polymer ?
#
loop_
_entity_poly.entity_id
_entity_poly.type
_entity_poly.pdbx_seq_one_letter_code
_entity_poly.pdbx_strand_id
1 'polypeptide(L)'
;MLTQNYFELFALPQRFALDRETLDARYRALQRSVHPDRYARSSDHERRLSMQRAAQINAAYQALKDPLSRGRYLLDLCGHGAASDNGGQDPEFLEQQMELRERLAEVRHDDNALRALDALAQDIERSYRELEARLGQALDGPDADRGQAAGLIEKMQFFARLREEVQALQADLEDELL
;
A
#
# COMPACT_ATOMS: atom_id res chain seq x y z
N MET A 1 -24.56 12.59 8.95
CA MET A 1 -24.37 11.16 8.61
C MET A 1 -22.97 10.81 9.01
N LEU A 2 -22.77 9.93 10.01
CA LEU A 2 -21.47 9.37 10.32
C LEU A 2 -21.03 8.59 9.09
N THR A 3 -20.03 9.08 8.37
CA THR A 3 -19.46 8.40 7.21
C THR A 3 -18.80 7.13 7.71
N GLN A 4 -19.41 6.00 7.36
CA GLN A 4 -18.90 4.66 7.68
C GLN A 4 -17.44 4.55 7.22
N ASN A 5 -16.53 4.16 8.10
CA ASN A 5 -15.14 3.96 7.73
C ASN A 5 -14.97 2.71 6.84
N TYR A 6 -13.81 2.56 6.21
CA TYR A 6 -13.58 1.48 5.25
C TYR A 6 -13.63 0.08 5.88
N PHE A 7 -13.21 -0.06 7.14
CA PHE A 7 -13.31 -1.33 7.86
C PHE A 7 -14.76 -1.68 8.14
N GLU A 8 -15.57 -0.70 8.57
CA GLU A 8 -17.01 -0.88 8.79
C GLU A 8 -17.74 -1.23 7.50
N LEU A 9 -17.37 -0.60 6.36
CA LEU A 9 -17.95 -0.89 5.05
C LEU A 9 -17.82 -2.37 4.68
N PHE A 10 -16.69 -2.98 5.01
CA PHE A 10 -16.43 -4.40 4.79
C PHE A 10 -16.77 -5.27 6.00
N ALA A 11 -17.33 -4.71 7.09
CA ALA A 11 -17.59 -5.38 8.36
C ALA A 11 -16.34 -6.10 8.91
N LEU A 12 -15.16 -5.47 8.79
CA LEU A 12 -13.89 -5.96 9.27
C LEU A 12 -13.48 -5.25 10.55
N PRO A 13 -12.67 -5.89 11.43
CA PRO A 13 -12.11 -5.20 12.57
C PRO A 13 -11.14 -4.11 12.13
N GLN A 14 -11.17 -2.95 12.82
CA GLN A 14 -10.28 -1.82 12.54
C GLN A 14 -8.89 -2.11 13.12
N ARG A 15 -8.06 -2.80 12.36
CA ARG A 15 -6.68 -3.13 12.71
C ARG A 15 -5.83 -3.36 11.47
N PHE A 16 -4.50 -3.33 11.65
CA PHE A 16 -3.56 -3.52 10.55
C PHE A 16 -3.55 -4.97 10.04
N ALA A 17 -3.48 -5.95 10.95
CA ALA A 17 -3.58 -7.36 10.59
C ALA A 17 -4.96 -7.67 10.00
N LEU A 18 -4.98 -7.97 8.71
CA LEU A 18 -6.21 -8.16 7.96
C LEU A 18 -6.13 -9.45 7.15
N ASP A 19 -7.18 -10.27 7.26
CA ASP A 19 -7.33 -11.45 6.43
C ASP A 19 -7.74 -11.04 5.00
N ARG A 20 -6.83 -11.29 4.07
CA ARG A 20 -6.95 -10.92 2.68
C ARG A 20 -8.11 -11.64 1.99
N GLU A 21 -8.28 -12.92 2.26
CA GLU A 21 -9.35 -13.74 1.66
C GLU A 21 -10.73 -13.21 2.06
N THR A 22 -10.88 -12.88 3.34
CA THR A 22 -12.11 -12.27 3.88
C THR A 22 -12.38 -10.92 3.23
N LEU A 23 -11.39 -10.03 3.09
CA LEU A 23 -11.55 -8.75 2.41
C LEU A 23 -12.00 -8.96 0.96
N ASP A 24 -11.34 -9.85 0.23
CA ASP A 24 -11.64 -10.13 -1.18
C ASP A 24 -13.06 -10.72 -1.36
N ALA A 25 -13.48 -11.61 -0.45
CA ALA A 25 -14.82 -12.18 -0.47
C ALA A 25 -15.90 -11.11 -0.23
N ARG A 26 -15.70 -10.23 0.73
CA ARG A 26 -16.63 -9.14 1.05
C ARG A 26 -16.67 -8.07 -0.03
N TYR A 27 -15.53 -7.74 -0.63
CA TYR A 27 -15.46 -6.86 -1.79
C TYR A 27 -16.31 -7.42 -2.95
N ARG A 28 -16.13 -8.71 -3.32
CA ARG A 28 -16.93 -9.34 -4.39
C ARG A 28 -18.42 -9.35 -4.07
N ALA A 29 -18.80 -9.54 -2.80
CA ALA A 29 -20.20 -9.51 -2.38
C ALA A 29 -20.81 -8.11 -2.54
N LEU A 30 -20.11 -7.06 -2.09
CA LEU A 30 -20.55 -5.67 -2.23
C LEU A 30 -20.59 -5.24 -3.69
N GLN A 31 -19.61 -5.60 -4.52
CA GLN A 31 -19.61 -5.31 -5.95
C GLN A 31 -20.85 -5.89 -6.66
N ARG A 32 -21.23 -7.13 -6.33
CA ARG A 32 -22.46 -7.74 -6.87
C ARG A 32 -23.73 -6.97 -6.46
N SER A 33 -23.74 -6.35 -5.27
CA SER A 33 -24.91 -5.60 -4.78
C SER A 33 -25.13 -4.29 -5.51
N VAL A 34 -24.05 -3.67 -6.02
CA VAL A 34 -24.08 -2.37 -6.72
C VAL A 34 -23.85 -2.49 -8.23
N HIS A 35 -23.90 -3.70 -8.79
CA HIS A 35 -23.62 -3.92 -10.21
C HIS A 35 -24.59 -3.15 -11.11
N PRO A 36 -24.12 -2.47 -12.16
CA PRO A 36 -24.96 -1.63 -13.04
C PRO A 36 -26.19 -2.35 -13.63
N ASP A 37 -26.06 -3.64 -13.96
CA ASP A 37 -27.17 -4.41 -14.53
C ASP A 37 -28.40 -4.49 -13.61
N ARG A 38 -28.19 -4.44 -12.29
CA ARG A 38 -29.30 -4.41 -11.32
C ARG A 38 -30.08 -3.11 -11.36
N TYR A 39 -29.46 -2.04 -11.84
CA TYR A 39 -30.01 -0.69 -11.93
C TYR A 39 -30.32 -0.26 -13.36
N ALA A 40 -30.24 -1.18 -14.34
CA ALA A 40 -30.48 -0.88 -15.76
C ALA A 40 -31.87 -0.32 -16.01
N ARG A 41 -32.87 -0.68 -15.18
CA ARG A 41 -34.25 -0.21 -15.25
C ARG A 41 -34.63 0.82 -14.16
N SER A 42 -33.66 1.27 -13.38
CA SER A 42 -33.84 2.20 -12.28
C SER A 42 -33.80 3.65 -12.77
N SER A 43 -34.22 4.58 -11.91
CA SER A 43 -34.13 6.02 -12.20
C SER A 43 -32.68 6.49 -12.34
N ASP A 44 -32.50 7.64 -13.01
CA ASP A 44 -31.17 8.27 -13.15
C ASP A 44 -30.52 8.60 -11.78
N HIS A 45 -31.33 8.88 -10.78
CA HIS A 45 -30.88 9.13 -9.42
C HIS A 45 -30.31 7.85 -8.79
N GLU A 46 -31.03 6.73 -8.90
CA GLU A 46 -30.58 5.44 -8.35
C GLU A 46 -29.33 4.92 -9.05
N ARG A 47 -29.24 5.11 -10.37
CA ARG A 47 -28.04 4.77 -11.13
C ARG A 47 -26.81 5.57 -10.65
N ARG A 48 -26.96 6.91 -10.47
CA ARG A 48 -25.88 7.75 -9.94
C ARG A 48 -25.46 7.32 -8.54
N LEU A 49 -26.41 7.02 -7.66
CA LEU A 49 -26.11 6.54 -6.31
C LEU A 49 -25.38 5.19 -6.30
N SER A 50 -25.80 4.27 -7.20
CA SER A 50 -25.11 2.99 -7.38
C SER A 50 -23.66 3.17 -7.84
N MET A 51 -23.41 4.08 -8.80
CA MET A 51 -22.06 4.40 -9.26
C MET A 51 -21.19 5.01 -8.15
N GLN A 52 -21.73 5.91 -7.34
CA GLN A 52 -21.01 6.49 -6.20
C GLN A 52 -20.66 5.43 -5.17
N ARG A 53 -21.59 4.52 -4.86
CA ARG A 53 -21.33 3.39 -3.96
C ARG A 53 -20.26 2.45 -4.51
N ALA A 54 -20.31 2.13 -5.81
CA ALA A 54 -19.29 1.31 -6.45
C ALA A 54 -17.91 1.96 -6.37
N ALA A 55 -17.80 3.26 -6.62
CA ALA A 55 -16.55 4.02 -6.49
C ALA A 55 -16.04 4.02 -5.05
N GLN A 56 -16.91 4.20 -4.04
CA GLN A 56 -16.54 4.14 -2.63
C GLN A 56 -16.04 2.74 -2.23
N ILE A 57 -16.71 1.67 -2.66
CA ILE A 57 -16.30 0.28 -2.42
C ILE A 57 -14.92 0.02 -3.02
N ASN A 58 -14.68 0.49 -4.25
CA ASN A 58 -13.38 0.34 -4.91
C ASN A 58 -12.28 1.09 -4.16
N ALA A 59 -12.50 2.36 -3.79
CA ALA A 59 -11.53 3.15 -3.05
C ALA A 59 -11.18 2.51 -1.69
N ALA A 60 -12.20 2.07 -0.95
CA ALA A 60 -12.04 1.39 0.33
C ALA A 60 -11.27 0.06 0.19
N TYR A 61 -11.55 -0.71 -0.85
CA TYR A 61 -10.83 -1.96 -1.13
C TYR A 61 -9.37 -1.70 -1.44
N GLN A 62 -9.04 -0.73 -2.30
CA GLN A 62 -7.65 -0.39 -2.61
C GLN A 62 -6.89 0.11 -1.37
N ALA A 63 -7.52 0.94 -0.54
CA ALA A 63 -6.92 1.44 0.68
C ALA A 63 -6.63 0.31 1.70
N LEU A 64 -7.52 -0.68 1.82
CA LEU A 64 -7.33 -1.78 2.78
C LEU A 64 -6.48 -2.92 2.22
N LYS A 65 -6.47 -3.10 0.90
CA LYS A 65 -5.72 -4.16 0.23
C LYS A 65 -4.22 -4.00 0.35
N ASP A 66 -3.73 -2.78 0.19
CA ASP A 66 -2.32 -2.47 0.23
C ASP A 66 -1.87 -2.15 1.67
N PRO A 67 -0.82 -2.81 2.21
CA PRO A 67 -0.36 -2.59 3.59
C PRO A 67 0.02 -1.14 3.88
N LEU A 68 0.71 -0.48 2.96
CA LEU A 68 1.13 0.91 3.14
C LEU A 68 -0.08 1.86 3.22
N SER A 69 -1.02 1.72 2.29
CA SER A 69 -2.26 2.50 2.26
C SER A 69 -3.13 2.23 3.48
N ARG A 70 -3.22 0.97 3.92
CA ARG A 70 -3.96 0.57 5.12
C ARG A 70 -3.36 1.18 6.38
N GLY A 71 -2.02 1.16 6.52
CA GLY A 71 -1.32 1.77 7.64
C GLY A 71 -1.58 3.28 7.71
N ARG A 72 -1.47 3.98 6.59
CA ARG A 72 -1.82 5.43 6.49
C ARG A 72 -3.26 5.69 6.93
N TYR A 73 -4.19 4.92 6.37
CA TYR A 73 -5.60 5.08 6.68
C TYR A 73 -5.91 4.86 8.17
N LEU A 74 -5.24 3.90 8.82
CA LEU A 74 -5.36 3.69 10.26
C LEU A 74 -4.83 4.87 11.06
N LEU A 75 -3.69 5.47 10.68
CA LEU A 75 -3.18 6.68 11.32
C LEU A 75 -4.13 7.87 11.13
N ASP A 76 -4.69 8.05 9.94
CA ASP A 76 -5.67 9.11 9.65
C ASP A 76 -6.93 8.97 10.52
N LEU A 77 -7.45 7.76 10.68
CA LEU A 77 -8.59 7.47 11.58
C LEU A 77 -8.29 7.80 13.04
N CYS A 78 -7.02 7.74 13.44
CA CYS A 78 -6.57 8.10 14.78
C CYS A 78 -6.22 9.59 14.95
N GLY A 79 -6.42 10.41 13.91
CA GLY A 79 -6.07 11.84 13.93
C GLY A 79 -4.57 12.11 13.82
N HIS A 80 -3.77 11.11 13.45
CA HIS A 80 -2.34 11.23 13.16
C HIS A 80 -2.14 11.27 11.64
N GLY A 81 -2.81 12.22 10.95
CA GLY A 81 -2.58 12.46 9.54
C GLY A 81 -1.09 12.75 9.27
N ALA A 82 -0.64 12.58 8.04
CA ALA A 82 0.73 12.50 7.51
C ALA A 82 1.77 13.58 7.91
N ALA A 83 1.54 14.34 8.96
CA ALA A 83 2.48 15.29 9.52
C ALA A 83 3.15 14.67 10.77
N SER A 84 4.02 13.70 10.60
CA SER A 84 5.03 13.48 11.63
C SER A 84 6.16 14.49 11.38
N ASP A 85 6.13 15.57 12.12
CA ASP A 85 7.24 16.52 12.29
C ASP A 85 8.49 15.85 12.93
N ASN A 86 8.44 14.55 13.10
CA ASN A 86 9.48 13.67 13.64
C ASN A 86 10.29 12.97 12.55
N GLY A 87 10.33 13.51 11.34
CA GLY A 87 11.33 13.13 10.34
C GLY A 87 12.75 13.52 10.78
N GLY A 88 13.08 13.23 12.04
CA GLY A 88 14.46 13.16 12.47
C GLY A 88 15.14 12.20 11.51
N GLN A 89 16.02 12.74 10.67
CA GLN A 89 16.79 11.98 9.70
C GLN A 89 17.43 10.81 10.43
N ASP A 90 16.87 9.60 10.20
CA ASP A 90 17.50 8.37 10.63
C ASP A 90 18.77 8.19 9.76
N PRO A 91 19.98 8.43 10.30
CA PRO A 91 21.20 8.43 9.49
C PRO A 91 21.45 7.07 8.84
N GLU A 92 21.09 6.00 9.52
CA GLU A 92 21.25 4.62 9.00
C GLU A 92 20.31 4.40 7.81
N PHE A 93 19.09 4.92 7.92
CA PHE A 93 18.13 4.82 6.80
C PHE A 93 18.55 5.70 5.61
N LEU A 94 19.13 6.86 5.86
CA LEU A 94 19.66 7.71 4.80
C LEU A 94 20.82 7.03 4.06
N GLU A 95 21.74 6.41 4.79
CA GLU A 95 22.84 5.63 4.21
C GLU A 95 22.30 4.47 3.36
N GLN A 96 21.34 3.72 3.88
CA GLN A 96 20.67 2.65 3.14
C GLN A 96 20.00 3.14 1.85
N GLN A 97 19.34 4.30 1.90
CA GLN A 97 18.73 4.91 0.71
C GLN A 97 19.77 5.24 -0.36
N MET A 98 20.92 5.80 0.05
CA MET A 98 22.01 6.15 -0.86
C MET A 98 22.61 4.89 -1.50
N GLU A 99 22.92 3.86 -0.71
CA GLU A 99 23.44 2.60 -1.19
C GLU A 99 22.50 1.92 -2.21
N LEU A 100 21.20 1.85 -1.91
CA LEU A 100 20.23 1.23 -2.82
C LEU A 100 20.08 2.00 -4.13
N ARG A 101 20.15 3.33 -4.09
CA ARG A 101 20.11 4.16 -5.30
C ARG A 101 21.38 4.03 -6.14
N GLU A 102 22.54 3.94 -5.51
CA GLU A 102 23.82 3.70 -6.18
C GLU A 102 23.81 2.33 -6.87
N ARG A 103 23.41 1.27 -6.17
CA ARG A 103 23.26 -0.08 -6.75
C ARG A 103 22.29 -0.09 -7.94
N LEU A 104 21.15 0.62 -7.87
CA LEU A 104 20.21 0.71 -8.98
C LEU A 104 20.81 1.45 -10.18
N ALA A 105 21.59 2.52 -9.95
CA ALA A 105 22.26 3.26 -11.02
C ALA A 105 23.33 2.43 -11.72
N GLU A 106 24.04 1.56 -10.99
CA GLU A 106 25.11 0.70 -11.51
C GLU A 106 24.60 -0.49 -12.33
N VAL A 107 23.34 -0.94 -12.09
CA VAL A 107 22.77 -2.11 -12.78
C VAL A 107 22.91 -2.05 -14.31
N ARG A 108 22.69 -0.88 -14.93
CA ARG A 108 22.80 -0.72 -16.40
C ARG A 108 24.21 -0.93 -16.95
N HIS A 109 25.22 -0.88 -16.08
CA HIS A 109 26.64 -1.05 -16.43
C HIS A 109 27.18 -2.44 -16.07
N ASP A 110 26.32 -3.30 -15.47
CA ASP A 110 26.69 -4.66 -15.09
C ASP A 110 26.59 -5.59 -16.30
N ASP A 111 27.61 -6.44 -16.49
CA ASP A 111 27.62 -7.45 -17.55
C ASP A 111 26.43 -8.43 -17.46
N ASN A 112 25.80 -8.54 -16.29
CA ASN A 112 24.63 -9.36 -16.03
C ASN A 112 23.51 -8.54 -15.34
N ALA A 113 23.12 -7.45 -15.99
CA ALA A 113 22.17 -6.45 -15.47
C ALA A 113 20.88 -7.07 -14.91
N LEU A 114 20.26 -8.02 -15.60
CA LEU A 114 19.02 -8.66 -15.14
C LEU A 114 19.22 -9.43 -13.84
N ARG A 115 20.33 -10.12 -13.67
CA ARG A 115 20.63 -10.84 -12.45
C ARG A 115 20.93 -9.90 -11.27
N ALA A 116 21.67 -8.82 -11.53
CA ALA A 116 21.93 -7.78 -10.54
C ALA A 116 20.62 -7.11 -10.09
N LEU A 117 19.70 -6.86 -11.04
CA LEU A 117 18.40 -6.28 -10.77
C LEU A 117 17.50 -7.21 -9.95
N ASP A 118 17.49 -8.51 -10.26
CA ASP A 118 16.75 -9.51 -9.50
C ASP A 118 17.22 -9.59 -8.04
N ALA A 119 18.54 -9.56 -7.81
CA ALA A 119 19.10 -9.54 -6.46
C ALA A 119 18.67 -8.27 -5.70
N LEU A 120 18.74 -7.11 -6.34
CA LEU A 120 18.29 -5.84 -5.78
C LEU A 120 16.78 -5.86 -5.45
N ALA A 121 15.95 -6.39 -6.34
CA ALA A 121 14.53 -6.54 -6.14
C ALA A 121 14.20 -7.41 -4.90
N GLN A 122 14.94 -8.51 -4.73
CA GLN A 122 14.77 -9.40 -3.57
C GLN A 122 15.17 -8.71 -2.25
N ASP A 123 16.24 -7.92 -2.24
CA ASP A 123 16.66 -7.17 -1.06
C ASP A 123 15.62 -6.11 -0.68
N ILE A 124 15.11 -5.37 -1.67
CA ILE A 124 14.05 -4.36 -1.49
C ILE A 124 12.77 -5.01 -0.93
N GLU A 125 12.37 -6.14 -1.50
CA GLU A 125 11.17 -6.87 -1.05
C GLU A 125 11.31 -7.38 0.39
N ARG A 126 12.50 -7.87 0.77
CA ARG A 126 12.79 -8.31 2.14
C ARG A 126 12.66 -7.15 3.11
N SER A 127 13.31 -6.02 2.82
CA SER A 127 13.25 -4.81 3.65
C SER A 127 11.83 -4.29 3.78
N TYR A 128 11.05 -4.30 2.70
CA TYR A 128 9.65 -3.89 2.72
C TYR A 128 8.81 -4.77 3.65
N ARG A 129 8.97 -6.11 3.58
CA ARG A 129 8.23 -7.05 4.45
C ARG A 129 8.62 -6.93 5.93
N GLU A 130 9.89 -6.67 6.21
CA GLU A 130 10.34 -6.41 7.58
C GLU A 130 9.69 -5.13 8.15
N LEU A 131 9.63 -4.07 7.34
CA LEU A 131 8.94 -2.84 7.72
C LEU A 131 7.43 -3.05 7.89
N GLU A 132 6.79 -3.83 7.02
CA GLU A 132 5.38 -4.20 7.14
C GLU A 132 5.09 -4.94 8.44
N ALA A 133 5.92 -5.91 8.80
CA ALA A 133 5.77 -6.65 10.05
C ALA A 133 5.93 -5.73 11.28
N ARG A 134 6.91 -4.83 11.26
CA ARG A 134 7.12 -3.82 12.33
C ARG A 134 5.96 -2.84 12.41
N LEU A 135 5.41 -2.42 11.27
CA LEU A 135 4.24 -1.55 11.21
C LEU A 135 3.01 -2.23 11.84
N GLY A 136 2.82 -3.52 11.57
CA GLY A 136 1.77 -4.32 12.19
C GLY A 136 1.91 -4.35 13.73
N GLN A 137 3.11 -4.52 14.25
CA GLN A 137 3.38 -4.47 15.68
C GLN A 137 3.12 -3.08 16.28
N ALA A 138 3.56 -2.02 15.58
CA ALA A 138 3.38 -0.65 16.03
C ALA A 138 1.90 -0.19 16.04
N LEU A 139 1.05 -0.74 15.17
CA LEU A 139 -0.37 -0.38 15.07
C LEU A 139 -1.28 -1.28 15.89
N ASP A 140 -1.02 -2.60 15.93
CA ASP A 140 -1.90 -3.61 16.54
C ASP A 140 -1.34 -4.19 17.83
N GLY A 141 -0.09 -3.86 18.19
CA GLY A 141 0.56 -4.38 19.40
C GLY A 141 -0.01 -3.80 20.69
N PRO A 142 0.30 -4.43 21.84
CA PRO A 142 -0.17 -3.95 23.14
C PRO A 142 0.37 -2.56 23.50
N ASP A 143 1.56 -2.21 22.98
CA ASP A 143 2.22 -0.91 23.16
C ASP A 143 2.19 -0.11 21.85
N ALA A 144 0.99 0.05 21.27
CA ALA A 144 0.81 0.73 19.99
C ALA A 144 1.43 2.13 20.00
N ASP A 145 2.43 2.36 19.14
CA ASP A 145 3.15 3.62 18.98
C ASP A 145 2.90 4.23 17.60
N ARG A 146 2.04 5.23 17.57
CA ARG A 146 1.65 5.92 16.32
C ARG A 146 2.78 6.75 15.73
N GLY A 147 3.68 7.29 16.55
CA GLY A 147 4.87 8.00 16.08
C GLY A 147 5.82 7.05 15.37
N GLN A 148 6.10 5.89 15.97
CA GLN A 148 6.87 4.84 15.33
C GLN A 148 6.20 4.36 14.03
N ALA A 149 4.87 4.15 14.04
CA ALA A 149 4.13 3.73 12.86
C ALA A 149 4.25 4.74 11.71
N ALA A 150 4.20 6.05 12.00
CA ALA A 150 4.37 7.09 10.99
C ALA A 150 5.77 7.03 10.35
N GLY A 151 6.83 6.91 11.13
CA GLY A 151 8.20 6.76 10.62
C GLY A 151 8.39 5.48 9.78
N LEU A 152 7.75 4.36 10.19
CA LEU A 152 7.79 3.12 9.40
C LEU A 152 7.06 3.28 8.06
N ILE A 153 5.96 4.01 8.01
CA ILE A 153 5.23 4.32 6.78
C ILE A 153 6.09 5.14 5.83
N GLU A 154 6.84 6.13 6.32
CA GLU A 154 7.77 6.91 5.49
C GLU A 154 8.86 6.03 4.86
N LYS A 155 9.44 5.11 5.65
CA LYS A 155 10.41 4.13 5.13
C LYS A 155 9.77 3.20 4.09
N MET A 156 8.59 2.67 4.35
CA MET A 156 7.86 1.83 3.38
C MET A 156 7.54 2.57 2.08
N GLN A 157 7.25 3.87 2.14
CA GLN A 157 7.04 4.70 0.94
C GLN A 157 8.27 4.75 0.04
N PHE A 158 9.47 4.87 0.63
CA PHE A 158 10.72 4.84 -0.12
C PHE A 158 10.86 3.50 -0.84
N PHE A 159 10.71 2.39 -0.12
CA PHE A 159 10.83 1.06 -0.73
C PHE A 159 9.77 0.77 -1.78
N ALA A 160 8.52 1.27 -1.60
CA ALA A 160 7.47 1.13 -2.60
C ALA A 160 7.84 1.83 -3.92
N ARG A 161 8.37 3.06 -3.86
CA ARG A 161 8.85 3.79 -5.04
C ARG A 161 10.04 3.09 -5.69
N LEU A 162 10.99 2.61 -4.89
CA LEU A 162 12.16 1.90 -5.42
C LEU A 162 11.76 0.60 -6.13
N ARG A 163 10.74 -0.12 -5.64
CA ARG A 163 10.15 -1.28 -6.34
C ARG A 163 9.60 -0.92 -7.71
N GLU A 164 8.88 0.20 -7.81
CA GLU A 164 8.36 0.69 -9.10
C GLU A 164 9.50 1.04 -10.07
N GLU A 165 10.56 1.70 -9.59
CA GLU A 165 11.74 2.03 -10.38
C GLU A 165 12.46 0.78 -10.89
N VAL A 166 12.62 -0.24 -10.03
CA VAL A 166 13.22 -1.54 -10.37
C VAL A 166 12.38 -2.29 -11.42
N GLN A 167 11.06 -2.32 -11.26
CA GLN A 167 10.16 -2.95 -12.21
C GLN A 167 10.18 -2.26 -13.59
N ALA A 168 10.23 -0.93 -13.60
CA ALA A 168 10.35 -0.17 -14.84
C ALA A 168 11.68 -0.47 -15.55
N LEU A 169 12.79 -0.51 -14.81
CA LEU A 169 14.10 -0.83 -15.36
C LEU A 169 14.16 -2.28 -15.89
N GLN A 170 13.51 -3.21 -15.21
CA GLN A 170 13.45 -4.60 -15.66
C GLN A 170 12.71 -4.71 -16.99
N ALA A 171 11.58 -4.04 -17.15
CA ALA A 171 10.85 -4.02 -18.41
C ALA A 171 11.70 -3.41 -19.55
N ASP A 172 12.39 -2.29 -19.29
CA ASP A 172 13.28 -1.66 -20.26
C ASP A 172 14.39 -2.63 -20.72
N LEU A 173 15.05 -3.33 -19.79
CA LEU A 173 16.14 -4.27 -20.11
C LEU A 173 15.64 -5.53 -20.85
N GLU A 174 14.44 -6.00 -20.55
CA GLU A 174 13.82 -7.13 -21.27
C GLU A 174 13.47 -6.73 -22.70
N ASP A 175 12.99 -5.51 -22.92
CA ASP A 175 12.66 -4.99 -24.27
C ASP A 175 13.92 -4.76 -25.13
N GLU A 176 15.06 -4.41 -24.53
CA GLU A 176 16.35 -4.26 -25.23
C GLU A 176 16.94 -5.60 -25.73
N LEU A 177 16.47 -6.73 -25.20
CA LEU A 177 16.94 -8.07 -25.57
C LEU A 177 16.11 -8.75 -26.66
N LEU A 178 14.98 -8.15 -27.06
CA LEU A 178 14.05 -8.67 -28.09
C LEU A 178 14.32 -8.07 -29.46
#